data_b6a7ccf0adfaf5604063c6717016931d
#
_entry.id   b6a7ccf0adfaf5604063c6717016931d
#
_cell.length_a   1.000
_cell.length_b   1.000
_cell.length_c   1.000
_cell.angle_alpha   90.00
_cell.angle_beta   90.00
_cell.angle_gamma   90.00
#
_symmetry.space_group_name_H-M   'P 1'
#
loop_
_entity.id
_entity.type
_entity.pdbx_description
1 polymer ?
#
loop_
_entity_poly.entity_id
_entity_poly.type
_entity_poly.pdbx_seq_one_letter_code
_entity_poly.pdbx_strand_id
1 'polypeptide(L)'
;MENEILLAQPRGFCAGVDRAIEIVERALTQFGAPIYVRHEIVHNAYVVADLRTKGAIFIEQLEDVPPGNTLVFSAHGVSKAVRADAEARGLTIFDATCPLVTKVHVEVAKMRKLGAEIIMIGHDGHPEVEGTMGQAEEGMHLVETVADVENLQVRNPDLLAYVSQTTLSVDDTADIIDALKVRFPNIIEPKKGDICYATTNRQEAVKFLAPQVEVVIVVGSPNSSNSNRLREVADKMGTPAYMVDNAAAIDPAWIDGKKRIGVTAGASAPEVLVQAVIDRLKQLGAASVRALEGVEENVTFPLPKGLDGVRQVAFKAEG
;
A
#
# COMPACT_ATOMS: atom_id res chain seq x y z
N MET A 1 -31.46 16.57 -14.71
CA MET A 1 -30.65 15.33 -14.94
C MET A 1 -30.18 14.91 -13.55
N GLU A 2 -30.44 13.67 -13.21
CA GLU A 2 -30.07 13.11 -11.90
C GLU A 2 -28.55 12.92 -11.81
N ASN A 3 -27.98 13.18 -10.63
CA ASN A 3 -26.53 13.03 -10.42
C ASN A 3 -26.17 11.54 -10.33
N GLU A 4 -25.14 11.10 -11.05
CA GLU A 4 -24.69 9.71 -11.12
C GLU A 4 -23.34 9.53 -10.41
N ILE A 5 -23.21 8.47 -9.63
CA ILE A 5 -21.93 8.01 -9.06
C ILE A 5 -21.36 6.93 -9.98
N LEU A 6 -20.12 7.12 -10.46
CA LEU A 6 -19.36 6.13 -11.19
C LEU A 6 -18.29 5.52 -10.27
N LEU A 7 -18.27 4.20 -10.15
CA LEU A 7 -17.29 3.48 -9.32
C LEU A 7 -16.15 2.94 -10.17
N ALA A 8 -14.91 3.26 -9.81
CA ALA A 8 -13.74 2.64 -10.41
C ALA A 8 -13.67 1.14 -10.12
N GLN A 9 -13.15 0.35 -11.05
CA GLN A 9 -12.88 -1.07 -10.90
C GLN A 9 -11.47 -1.41 -11.46
N PRO A 10 -10.61 -2.12 -10.69
CA PRO A 10 -10.79 -2.48 -9.28
C PRO A 10 -10.62 -1.28 -8.33
N ARG A 11 -11.10 -1.45 -7.10
CA ARG A 11 -10.93 -0.51 -5.98
C ARG A 11 -10.84 -1.28 -4.66
N GLY A 12 -10.42 -0.59 -3.58
CA GLY A 12 -10.41 -1.16 -2.23
C GLY A 12 -9.36 -2.27 -2.04
N PHE A 13 -9.58 -3.14 -1.07
CA PHE A 13 -8.61 -4.13 -0.61
C PHE A 13 -7.94 -4.93 -1.73
N CYS A 14 -6.65 -5.19 -1.57
CA CYS A 14 -5.86 -6.11 -2.39
C CYS A 14 -5.49 -7.36 -1.59
N ALA A 15 -5.08 -8.42 -2.27
CA ALA A 15 -4.71 -9.69 -1.63
C ALA A 15 -3.61 -9.56 -0.54
N GLY A 16 -2.68 -8.60 -0.70
CA GLY A 16 -1.65 -8.32 0.30
C GLY A 16 -2.22 -7.75 1.59
N VAL A 17 -3.18 -6.83 1.47
CA VAL A 17 -3.90 -6.20 2.59
C VAL A 17 -4.81 -7.21 3.29
N ASP A 18 -5.64 -7.94 2.54
CA ASP A 18 -6.51 -8.99 3.10
C ASP A 18 -5.70 -10.00 3.91
N ARG A 19 -4.59 -10.49 3.34
CA ARG A 19 -3.69 -11.41 4.03
C ARG A 19 -3.11 -10.83 5.31
N ALA A 20 -2.69 -9.58 5.30
CA ALA A 20 -2.06 -8.95 6.45
C ALA A 20 -3.05 -8.79 7.61
N ILE A 21 -4.28 -8.35 7.34
CA ILE A 21 -5.36 -8.26 8.32
C ILE A 21 -5.71 -9.65 8.87
N GLU A 22 -5.88 -10.62 7.99
CA GLU A 22 -6.19 -12.01 8.37
C GLU A 22 -5.13 -12.62 9.30
N ILE A 23 -3.85 -12.32 9.09
CA ILE A 23 -2.77 -12.78 9.97
C ILE A 23 -2.96 -12.27 11.40
N VAL A 24 -3.27 -10.98 11.58
CA VAL A 24 -3.49 -10.41 12.93
C VAL A 24 -4.73 -11.01 13.56
N GLU A 25 -5.84 -11.14 12.84
CA GLU A 25 -7.08 -11.72 13.35
C GLU A 25 -6.93 -13.18 13.77
N ARG A 26 -6.21 -13.98 12.97
CA ARG A 26 -5.89 -15.37 13.30
C ARG A 26 -4.95 -15.47 14.50
N ALA A 27 -3.96 -14.59 14.59
CA ALA A 27 -3.07 -14.55 15.75
C ALA A 27 -3.86 -14.21 17.03
N LEU A 28 -4.77 -13.23 17.00
CA LEU A 28 -5.68 -12.91 18.11
C LEU A 28 -6.56 -14.10 18.48
N THR A 29 -7.09 -14.83 17.51
CA THR A 29 -7.93 -16.02 17.75
C THR A 29 -7.14 -17.16 18.39
N GLN A 30 -5.90 -17.39 17.93
CA GLN A 30 -5.09 -18.54 18.34
C GLN A 30 -4.33 -18.31 19.64
N PHE A 31 -3.79 -17.12 19.86
CA PHE A 31 -2.93 -16.80 20.99
C PHE A 31 -3.61 -15.92 22.04
N GLY A 32 -4.77 -15.34 21.71
CA GLY A 32 -5.45 -14.36 22.56
C GLY A 32 -4.81 -12.98 22.51
N ALA A 33 -5.51 -12.00 23.05
CA ALA A 33 -4.98 -10.64 23.19
C ALA A 33 -4.04 -10.54 24.41
N PRO A 34 -3.02 -9.66 24.36
CA PRO A 34 -2.70 -8.77 23.25
C PRO A 34 -1.84 -9.44 22.17
N ILE A 35 -2.03 -9.02 20.91
CA ILE A 35 -1.08 -9.27 19.82
C ILE A 35 -0.40 -7.96 19.47
N TYR A 36 0.91 -7.94 19.46
CA TYR A 36 1.69 -6.75 19.10
C TYR A 36 1.89 -6.67 17.59
N VAL A 37 1.75 -5.50 17.01
CA VAL A 37 1.92 -5.27 15.57
C VAL A 37 2.94 -4.15 15.38
N ARG A 38 4.06 -4.47 14.73
CA ARG A 38 5.12 -3.49 14.45
C ARG A 38 4.65 -2.60 13.31
N HIS A 39 4.48 -1.32 13.61
CA HIS A 39 3.88 -0.31 12.74
C HIS A 39 2.41 -0.62 12.41
N GLU A 40 1.67 0.31 11.76
CA GLU A 40 0.33 0.02 11.27
C GLU A 40 0.35 -1.19 10.33
N ILE A 41 -0.58 -2.14 10.51
CA ILE A 41 -0.60 -3.35 9.67
C ILE A 41 -0.74 -3.01 8.19
N VAL A 42 -1.54 -1.99 7.89
CA VAL A 42 -1.72 -1.31 6.62
C VAL A 42 -2.08 0.15 6.90
N HIS A 43 -1.82 1.06 5.98
CA HIS A 43 -2.15 2.48 6.14
C HIS A 43 -3.65 2.74 5.93
N ASN A 44 -4.44 2.43 6.96
CA ASN A 44 -5.87 2.75 7.03
C ASN A 44 -6.33 2.88 8.48
N ALA A 45 -6.78 4.07 8.85
CA ALA A 45 -7.17 4.39 10.23
C ALA A 45 -8.33 3.52 10.75
N TYR A 46 -9.31 3.19 9.90
CA TYR A 46 -10.43 2.32 10.25
C TYR A 46 -9.96 0.90 10.57
N VAL A 47 -9.10 0.32 9.72
CA VAL A 47 -8.54 -1.03 9.93
C VAL A 47 -7.74 -1.09 11.22
N VAL A 48 -6.88 -0.10 11.47
CA VAL A 48 -6.08 -0.01 12.69
C VAL A 48 -6.97 0.11 13.93
N ALA A 49 -8.01 0.95 13.88
CA ALA A 49 -8.97 1.11 14.97
C ALA A 49 -9.74 -0.20 15.24
N ASP A 50 -10.22 -0.88 14.20
CA ASP A 50 -10.94 -2.15 14.32
C ASP A 50 -10.06 -3.23 14.99
N LEU A 51 -8.82 -3.41 14.53
CA LEU A 51 -7.90 -4.36 15.11
C LEU A 51 -7.52 -4.01 16.56
N ARG A 52 -7.42 -2.73 16.92
CA ARG A 52 -7.24 -2.30 18.32
C ARG A 52 -8.40 -2.75 19.19
N THR A 53 -9.64 -2.60 18.73
CA THR A 53 -10.83 -3.06 19.50
C THR A 53 -10.82 -4.59 19.70
N LYS A 54 -10.20 -5.34 18.80
CA LYS A 54 -10.02 -6.80 18.88
C LYS A 54 -8.85 -7.22 19.77
N GLY A 55 -8.01 -6.27 20.22
CA GLY A 55 -6.90 -6.53 21.15
C GLY A 55 -5.51 -6.48 20.52
N ALA A 56 -5.36 -5.93 19.30
CA ALA A 56 -4.05 -5.65 18.73
C ALA A 56 -3.46 -4.37 19.36
N ILE A 57 -2.17 -4.40 19.65
CA ILE A 57 -1.37 -3.26 20.13
C ILE A 57 -0.36 -2.89 19.06
N PHE A 58 -0.50 -1.71 18.48
CA PHE A 58 0.44 -1.20 17.48
C PHE A 58 1.59 -0.49 18.17
N ILE A 59 2.82 -0.88 17.81
CA ILE A 59 4.07 -0.36 18.40
C ILE A 59 5.02 0.10 17.30
N GLU A 60 5.89 1.04 17.64
CA GLU A 60 6.98 1.50 16.78
C GLU A 60 8.33 0.93 17.21
N GLN A 61 8.52 0.66 18.49
CA GLN A 61 9.77 0.14 19.04
C GLN A 61 9.56 -1.26 19.61
N LEU A 62 10.52 -2.17 19.39
CA LEU A 62 10.42 -3.55 19.88
C LEU A 62 10.54 -3.64 21.41
N GLU A 63 11.11 -2.61 22.04
CA GLU A 63 11.18 -2.44 23.50
C GLU A 63 9.80 -2.42 24.16
N ASP A 64 8.79 -1.98 23.44
CA ASP A 64 7.40 -1.93 23.91
C ASP A 64 6.73 -3.32 23.97
N VAL A 65 7.39 -4.36 23.43
CA VAL A 65 6.85 -5.73 23.42
C VAL A 65 7.45 -6.52 24.60
N PRO A 66 6.64 -6.93 25.58
CA PRO A 66 7.14 -7.77 26.68
C PRO A 66 7.65 -9.12 26.17
N PRO A 67 8.67 -9.71 26.82
CA PRO A 67 9.21 -11.00 26.42
C PRO A 67 8.15 -12.11 26.32
N GLY A 68 8.31 -13.01 25.35
CA GLY A 68 7.41 -14.16 25.14
C GLY A 68 6.07 -13.85 24.50
N ASN A 69 5.83 -12.58 24.10
CA ASN A 69 4.59 -12.19 23.40
C ASN A 69 4.67 -12.47 21.91
N THR A 70 3.51 -12.41 21.26
CA THR A 70 3.37 -12.55 19.80
C THR A 70 3.49 -11.20 19.13
N LEU A 71 4.36 -11.14 18.13
CA LEU A 71 4.61 -9.96 17.28
C LEU A 71 4.24 -10.26 15.83
N VAL A 72 3.55 -9.33 15.19
CA VAL A 72 3.28 -9.36 13.76
C VAL A 72 4.04 -8.22 13.09
N PHE A 73 4.83 -8.51 12.06
CA PHE A 73 5.38 -7.49 11.17
C PHE A 73 4.32 -7.05 10.15
N SER A 74 4.22 -5.74 9.90
CA SER A 74 3.21 -5.18 9.00
C SER A 74 3.41 -5.59 7.53
N ALA A 75 2.42 -5.29 6.70
CA ALA A 75 2.46 -5.56 5.27
C ALA A 75 3.63 -4.86 4.54
N HIS A 76 4.16 -3.78 5.11
CA HIS A 76 5.26 -2.99 4.56
C HIS A 76 6.63 -3.68 4.64
N GLY A 77 6.77 -4.70 5.48
CA GLY A 77 8.04 -5.35 5.75
C GLY A 77 8.89 -4.60 6.78
N VAL A 78 9.98 -5.22 7.17
CA VAL A 78 10.92 -4.68 8.15
C VAL A 78 12.37 -4.92 7.70
N SER A 79 13.31 -4.13 8.24
CA SER A 79 14.73 -4.33 8.02
C SER A 79 15.21 -5.66 8.63
N LYS A 80 16.36 -6.15 8.16
CA LYS A 80 17.03 -7.31 8.76
C LYS A 80 17.36 -7.09 10.24
N ALA A 81 17.74 -5.86 10.62
CA ALA A 81 18.08 -5.50 11.99
C ALA A 81 16.86 -5.65 12.92
N VAL A 82 15.70 -5.14 12.51
CA VAL A 82 14.45 -5.29 13.27
C VAL A 82 14.07 -6.76 13.44
N ARG A 83 14.21 -7.56 12.39
CA ARG A 83 13.94 -9.02 12.46
C ARG A 83 14.88 -9.71 13.43
N ALA A 84 16.18 -9.47 13.34
CA ALA A 84 17.19 -10.05 14.20
C ALA A 84 16.98 -9.65 15.68
N ASP A 85 16.61 -8.41 15.95
CA ASP A 85 16.31 -7.96 17.31
C ASP A 85 15.06 -8.65 17.88
N ALA A 86 13.98 -8.76 17.09
CA ALA A 86 12.77 -9.50 17.50
C ALA A 86 13.05 -10.97 17.81
N GLU A 87 13.88 -11.63 17.00
CA GLU A 87 14.33 -13.00 17.22
C GLU A 87 15.18 -13.12 18.50
N ALA A 88 16.12 -12.21 18.72
CA ALA A 88 16.96 -12.18 19.92
C ALA A 88 16.16 -11.95 21.22
N ARG A 89 15.02 -11.27 21.16
CA ARG A 89 14.07 -11.08 22.27
C ARG A 89 13.20 -12.30 22.54
N GLY A 90 13.29 -13.36 21.73
CA GLY A 90 12.50 -14.58 21.88
C GLY A 90 11.00 -14.39 21.63
N LEU A 91 10.62 -13.43 20.78
CA LEU A 91 9.22 -13.20 20.43
C LEU A 91 8.70 -14.26 19.46
N THR A 92 7.41 -14.61 19.57
CA THR A 92 6.73 -15.40 18.54
C THR A 92 6.37 -14.50 17.38
N ILE A 93 7.02 -14.68 16.22
CA ILE A 93 6.92 -13.75 15.10
C ILE A 93 6.06 -14.32 13.99
N PHE A 94 5.06 -13.55 13.53
CA PHE A 94 4.35 -13.77 12.29
C PHE A 94 4.64 -12.64 11.32
N ASP A 95 5.05 -13.00 10.12
CA ASP A 95 5.44 -12.02 9.09
C ASP A 95 4.28 -11.77 8.12
N ALA A 96 3.64 -10.61 8.26
CA ALA A 96 2.58 -10.18 7.37
C ALA A 96 3.10 -9.37 6.16
N THR A 97 4.41 -9.23 5.99
CA THR A 97 5.00 -8.58 4.81
C THR A 97 4.33 -9.10 3.53
N CYS A 98 3.85 -8.19 2.70
CA CYS A 98 3.26 -8.55 1.43
C CYS A 98 4.28 -9.35 0.58
N PRO A 99 3.89 -10.49 -0.02
CA PRO A 99 4.81 -11.26 -0.87
C PRO A 99 5.44 -10.46 -2.01
N LEU A 100 4.78 -9.39 -2.48
CA LEU A 100 5.33 -8.51 -3.51
C LEU A 100 6.41 -7.57 -2.96
N VAL A 101 6.33 -7.17 -1.70
CA VAL A 101 7.41 -6.47 -0.97
C VAL A 101 8.56 -7.46 -0.68
N THR A 102 8.25 -8.68 -0.25
CA THR A 102 9.25 -9.74 -0.04
C THR A 102 10.05 -10.00 -1.31
N LYS A 103 9.40 -9.97 -2.50
CA LYS A 103 10.08 -10.07 -3.80
C LYS A 103 11.18 -9.00 -3.93
N VAL A 104 10.88 -7.74 -3.60
CA VAL A 104 11.84 -6.64 -3.65
C VAL A 104 12.99 -6.87 -2.68
N HIS A 105 12.72 -7.30 -1.44
CA HIS A 105 13.75 -7.65 -0.45
C HIS A 105 14.70 -8.75 -0.94
N VAL A 106 14.15 -9.79 -1.60
CA VAL A 106 14.96 -10.88 -2.18
C VAL A 106 15.81 -10.37 -3.34
N GLU A 107 15.28 -9.48 -4.18
CA GLU A 107 16.03 -8.85 -5.27
C GLU A 107 17.22 -8.05 -4.72
N VAL A 108 16.99 -7.20 -3.70
CA VAL A 108 18.06 -6.46 -3.00
C VAL A 108 19.15 -7.42 -2.51
N ALA A 109 18.77 -8.46 -1.77
CA ALA A 109 19.74 -9.42 -1.23
C ALA A 109 20.54 -10.11 -2.33
N LYS A 110 19.91 -10.43 -3.45
CA LYS A 110 20.55 -11.05 -4.62
C LYS A 110 21.54 -10.11 -5.30
N MET A 111 21.16 -8.86 -5.57
CA MET A 111 22.01 -7.88 -6.23
C MET A 111 23.22 -7.50 -5.35
N ARG A 112 23.01 -7.38 -4.02
CA ARG A 112 24.12 -7.16 -3.07
C ARG A 112 25.13 -8.32 -3.05
N LYS A 113 24.68 -9.57 -3.19
CA LYS A 113 25.60 -10.73 -3.33
C LYS A 113 26.45 -10.68 -4.60
N LEU A 114 26.00 -10.01 -5.66
CA LEU A 114 26.76 -9.76 -6.87
C LEU A 114 27.71 -8.56 -6.72
N GLY A 115 27.68 -7.85 -5.59
CA GLY A 115 28.49 -6.65 -5.35
C GLY A 115 27.89 -5.36 -5.93
N ALA A 116 26.68 -5.41 -6.51
CA ALA A 116 26.01 -4.22 -7.06
C ALA A 116 25.58 -3.27 -5.96
N GLU A 117 25.77 -1.96 -6.14
CA GLU A 117 25.02 -0.94 -5.40
C GLU A 117 23.60 -0.88 -5.93
N ILE A 118 22.64 -0.50 -5.07
CA ILE A 118 21.22 -0.52 -5.40
C ILE A 118 20.63 0.86 -5.23
N ILE A 119 19.89 1.30 -6.23
CA ILE A 119 19.09 2.52 -6.18
C ILE A 119 17.67 2.12 -5.81
N MET A 120 17.19 2.59 -4.67
CA MET A 120 15.82 2.46 -4.21
C MET A 120 15.02 3.66 -4.71
N ILE A 121 14.04 3.44 -5.56
CA ILE A 121 13.07 4.46 -5.97
C ILE A 121 11.92 4.41 -4.97
N GLY A 122 11.71 5.46 -4.18
CA GLY A 122 10.69 5.45 -3.12
C GLY A 122 10.64 6.74 -2.33
N HIS A 123 9.69 6.87 -1.41
CA HIS A 123 9.53 8.05 -0.56
C HIS A 123 10.27 7.88 0.76
N ASP A 124 11.10 8.85 1.10
CA ASP A 124 11.80 8.89 2.38
C ASP A 124 10.83 8.80 3.56
N GLY A 125 11.24 8.08 4.60
CA GLY A 125 10.40 7.85 5.79
C GLY A 125 9.21 6.90 5.59
N HIS A 126 9.00 6.34 4.40
CA HIS A 126 7.95 5.34 4.23
C HIS A 126 8.42 3.97 4.76
N PRO A 127 7.60 3.26 5.59
CA PRO A 127 8.00 1.98 6.21
C PRO A 127 8.49 0.91 5.22
N GLU A 128 7.88 0.81 4.03
CA GLU A 128 8.34 -0.11 2.99
C GLU A 128 9.73 0.24 2.47
N VAL A 129 10.04 1.53 2.34
CA VAL A 129 11.35 2.02 1.92
C VAL A 129 12.38 1.74 3.00
N GLU A 130 12.10 2.06 4.26
CA GLU A 130 12.97 1.75 5.40
C GLU A 130 13.23 0.23 5.51
N GLY A 131 12.19 -0.59 5.36
CA GLY A 131 12.29 -2.04 5.38
C GLY A 131 13.17 -2.58 4.25
N THR A 132 13.03 -2.02 3.04
CA THR A 132 13.80 -2.42 1.86
C THR A 132 15.24 -1.93 1.93
N MET A 133 15.47 -0.67 2.28
CA MET A 133 16.82 -0.11 2.53
C MET A 133 17.58 -0.93 3.57
N GLY A 134 16.90 -1.35 4.63
CA GLY A 134 17.44 -2.19 5.70
C GLY A 134 17.68 -3.65 5.31
N GLN A 135 17.48 -4.07 4.06
CA GLN A 135 17.91 -5.40 3.58
C GLN A 135 19.41 -5.47 3.27
N ALA A 136 20.10 -4.35 3.24
CA ALA A 136 21.56 -4.27 3.08
C ALA A 136 22.13 -3.31 4.14
N GLU A 137 23.36 -3.58 4.60
CA GLU A 137 24.06 -2.73 5.56
C GLU A 137 24.63 -1.47 4.88
N GLU A 138 25.00 -1.59 3.60
CA GLU A 138 25.57 -0.50 2.80
C GLU A 138 25.21 -0.67 1.32
N GLY A 139 25.53 0.33 0.50
CA GLY A 139 25.38 0.31 -0.96
C GLY A 139 23.92 0.40 -1.42
N MET A 140 23.09 1.03 -0.63
CA MET A 140 21.72 1.45 -0.99
C MET A 140 21.66 2.96 -1.10
N HIS A 141 21.02 3.45 -2.15
CA HIS A 141 20.82 4.88 -2.40
C HIS A 141 19.34 5.14 -2.65
N LEU A 142 18.76 6.12 -1.97
CA LEU A 142 17.36 6.50 -2.16
C LEU A 142 17.27 7.61 -3.22
N VAL A 143 16.32 7.49 -4.14
CA VAL A 143 15.91 8.55 -5.06
C VAL A 143 14.38 8.66 -5.08
N GLU A 144 13.88 9.89 -5.09
CA GLU A 144 12.45 10.19 -5.15
C GLU A 144 12.06 10.86 -6.45
N THR A 145 13.00 11.56 -7.09
CA THR A 145 12.77 12.40 -8.25
C THR A 145 13.87 12.21 -9.31
N VAL A 146 13.60 12.68 -10.53
CA VAL A 146 14.60 12.76 -11.61
C VAL A 146 15.80 13.62 -11.20
N ALA A 147 15.58 14.69 -10.44
CA ALA A 147 16.67 15.56 -9.95
C ALA A 147 17.61 14.82 -8.98
N ASP A 148 17.09 13.88 -8.17
CA ASP A 148 17.93 13.05 -7.30
C ASP A 148 18.83 12.14 -8.13
N VAL A 149 18.32 11.61 -9.25
CA VAL A 149 19.12 10.81 -10.18
C VAL A 149 20.30 11.63 -10.72
N GLU A 150 20.10 12.89 -11.09
CA GLU A 150 21.15 13.76 -11.60
C GLU A 150 22.29 14.00 -10.58
N ASN A 151 21.96 14.07 -9.29
CA ASN A 151 22.89 14.34 -8.21
C ASN A 151 23.45 13.09 -7.53
N LEU A 152 23.02 11.92 -7.91
CA LEU A 152 23.37 10.66 -7.28
C LEU A 152 24.87 10.36 -7.39
N GLN A 153 25.48 9.97 -6.26
CA GLN A 153 26.89 9.56 -6.20
C GLN A 153 26.96 8.06 -5.92
N VAL A 154 27.62 7.31 -6.78
CA VAL A 154 27.80 5.86 -6.68
C VAL A 154 29.26 5.50 -6.79
N ARG A 155 29.70 4.40 -6.19
CA ARG A 155 31.10 3.96 -6.20
C ARG A 155 31.46 3.32 -7.55
N ASN A 156 30.55 2.50 -8.09
CA ASN A 156 30.78 1.78 -9.34
C ASN A 156 29.56 1.91 -10.28
N PRO A 157 29.57 2.85 -11.24
CA PRO A 157 28.47 3.07 -12.16
C PRO A 157 28.22 1.90 -13.13
N ASP A 158 29.19 0.97 -13.30
CA ASP A 158 29.04 -0.19 -14.18
C ASP A 158 28.40 -1.40 -13.48
N LEU A 159 28.19 -1.34 -12.18
CA LEU A 159 27.58 -2.43 -11.40
C LEU A 159 26.50 -1.88 -10.45
N LEU A 160 25.43 -1.41 -11.03
CA LEU A 160 24.27 -0.86 -10.34
C LEU A 160 23.04 -1.70 -10.65
N ALA A 161 22.12 -1.74 -9.69
CA ALA A 161 20.75 -2.22 -9.89
C ALA A 161 19.77 -1.18 -9.35
N TYR A 162 18.51 -1.25 -9.74
CA TYR A 162 17.46 -0.50 -9.06
C TYR A 162 16.33 -1.42 -8.62
N VAL A 163 15.61 -0.97 -7.61
CA VAL A 163 14.33 -1.51 -7.13
C VAL A 163 13.40 -0.33 -6.82
N SER A 164 12.10 -0.59 -6.72
CA SER A 164 11.16 0.47 -6.35
C SER A 164 10.21 0.04 -5.24
N GLN A 165 9.67 1.05 -4.54
CA GLN A 165 8.52 0.91 -3.67
C GLN A 165 7.31 0.43 -4.49
N THR A 166 6.48 -0.46 -3.92
CA THR A 166 5.41 -1.14 -4.66
C THR A 166 4.18 -0.27 -4.94
N THR A 167 4.09 0.90 -4.30
CA THR A 167 2.90 1.78 -4.30
C THR A 167 3.12 3.15 -4.95
N LEU A 168 4.15 3.30 -5.77
CA LEU A 168 4.46 4.55 -6.45
C LEU A 168 3.51 4.84 -7.62
N SER A 169 3.56 6.08 -8.12
CA SER A 169 3.00 6.45 -9.41
C SER A 169 3.72 5.68 -10.53
N VAL A 170 2.96 5.01 -11.38
CA VAL A 170 3.53 4.23 -12.50
C VAL A 170 4.26 5.18 -13.46
N ASP A 171 3.63 6.31 -13.80
CA ASP A 171 4.18 7.26 -14.77
C ASP A 171 5.43 7.97 -14.22
N ASP A 172 5.36 8.50 -12.98
CA ASP A 172 6.51 9.20 -12.38
C ASP A 172 7.71 8.25 -12.15
N THR A 173 7.43 7.00 -11.83
CA THR A 173 8.50 5.99 -11.68
C THR A 173 9.14 5.66 -13.04
N ALA A 174 8.38 5.64 -14.12
CA ALA A 174 8.92 5.45 -15.46
C ALA A 174 9.91 6.58 -15.83
N ASP A 175 9.57 7.84 -15.54
CA ASP A 175 10.45 8.98 -15.77
C ASP A 175 11.77 8.86 -14.99
N ILE A 176 11.73 8.42 -13.74
CA ILE A 176 12.92 8.19 -12.92
C ILE A 176 13.76 7.04 -13.49
N ILE A 177 13.14 5.93 -13.89
CA ILE A 177 13.82 4.78 -14.51
C ILE A 177 14.49 5.19 -15.81
N ASP A 178 13.83 5.99 -16.65
CA ASP A 178 14.41 6.46 -17.91
C ASP A 178 15.63 7.37 -17.64
N ALA A 179 15.56 8.26 -16.67
CA ALA A 179 16.70 9.07 -16.24
C ALA A 179 17.87 8.21 -15.72
N LEU A 180 17.57 7.15 -14.94
CA LEU A 180 18.59 6.19 -14.49
C LEU A 180 19.26 5.47 -15.67
N LYS A 181 18.49 5.01 -16.64
CA LYS A 181 19.02 4.33 -17.85
C LYS A 181 19.88 5.25 -18.71
N VAL A 182 19.50 6.51 -18.83
CA VAL A 182 20.30 7.51 -19.55
C VAL A 182 21.64 7.74 -18.83
N ARG A 183 21.61 7.88 -17.51
CA ARG A 183 22.82 8.14 -16.73
C ARG A 183 23.69 6.90 -16.52
N PHE A 184 23.07 5.74 -16.37
CA PHE A 184 23.73 4.44 -16.10
C PHE A 184 23.26 3.38 -17.10
N PRO A 185 23.80 3.36 -18.33
CA PRO A 185 23.28 2.50 -19.39
C PRO A 185 23.36 0.99 -19.11
N ASN A 186 24.23 0.58 -18.18
CA ASN A 186 24.41 -0.82 -17.78
C ASN A 186 23.60 -1.20 -16.51
N ILE A 187 22.71 -0.32 -16.03
CA ILE A 187 21.95 -0.58 -14.80
C ILE A 187 21.11 -1.85 -14.91
N ILE A 188 21.17 -2.68 -13.89
CA ILE A 188 20.44 -3.94 -13.81
C ILE A 188 19.00 -3.66 -13.39
N GLU A 189 18.07 -4.08 -14.24
CA GLU A 189 16.64 -3.93 -14.00
C GLU A 189 16.06 -5.14 -13.25
N PRO A 190 15.01 -4.97 -12.41
CA PRO A 190 14.26 -6.10 -11.88
C PRO A 190 13.61 -6.88 -13.04
N LYS A 191 13.62 -8.23 -12.95
CA LYS A 191 13.05 -9.10 -14.01
C LYS A 191 11.58 -8.83 -14.33
N LYS A 192 10.84 -8.33 -13.37
CA LYS A 192 9.46 -7.84 -13.47
C LYS A 192 9.42 -6.55 -12.67
N GLY A 193 8.71 -5.56 -13.13
CA GLY A 193 8.51 -4.30 -12.40
C GLY A 193 8.14 -4.55 -10.92
N ASP A 194 8.53 -3.62 -10.06
CA ASP A 194 8.28 -3.73 -8.61
C ASP A 194 6.98 -3.09 -8.18
N ILE A 195 6.45 -2.14 -8.95
CA ILE A 195 5.10 -1.60 -8.69
C ILE A 195 4.10 -2.76 -8.77
N CYS A 196 3.33 -2.96 -7.71
CA CYS A 196 2.47 -4.13 -7.61
C CYS A 196 1.25 -4.04 -8.54
N TYR A 197 0.68 -5.19 -8.89
CA TYR A 197 -0.52 -5.27 -9.74
C TYR A 197 -1.67 -4.42 -9.19
N ALA A 198 -1.85 -4.43 -7.87
CA ALA A 198 -2.94 -3.69 -7.22
C ALA A 198 -2.79 -2.18 -7.40
N THR A 199 -1.57 -1.66 -7.29
CA THR A 199 -1.24 -0.26 -7.55
C THR A 199 -1.48 0.09 -9.01
N THR A 200 -0.94 -0.70 -9.94
CA THR A 200 -1.11 -0.47 -11.38
C THR A 200 -2.58 -0.49 -11.78
N ASN A 201 -3.31 -1.54 -11.41
CA ASN A 201 -4.70 -1.69 -11.79
C ASN A 201 -5.59 -0.55 -11.27
N ARG A 202 -5.37 -0.09 -10.03
CA ARG A 202 -6.15 1.02 -9.46
C ARG A 202 -5.81 2.35 -10.11
N GLN A 203 -4.56 2.61 -10.46
CA GLN A 203 -4.19 3.80 -11.21
C GLN A 203 -4.81 3.78 -12.61
N GLU A 204 -4.78 2.66 -13.34
CA GLU A 204 -5.44 2.52 -14.63
C GLU A 204 -6.97 2.69 -14.51
N ALA A 205 -7.59 2.16 -13.45
CA ALA A 205 -9.01 2.36 -13.19
C ALA A 205 -9.35 3.85 -12.96
N VAL A 206 -8.48 4.61 -12.30
CA VAL A 206 -8.66 6.07 -12.13
C VAL A 206 -8.45 6.81 -13.46
N LYS A 207 -7.44 6.43 -14.25
CA LYS A 207 -7.23 6.99 -15.59
C LYS A 207 -8.45 6.79 -16.49
N PHE A 208 -9.13 5.65 -16.36
CA PHE A 208 -10.36 5.38 -17.08
C PHE A 208 -11.57 6.12 -16.52
N LEU A 209 -11.66 6.30 -15.20
CA LEU A 209 -12.76 7.00 -14.51
C LEU A 209 -12.70 8.53 -14.72
N ALA A 210 -11.52 9.15 -14.50
CA ALA A 210 -11.36 10.59 -14.38
C ALA A 210 -11.95 11.40 -15.56
N PRO A 211 -11.74 11.02 -16.84
CA PRO A 211 -12.33 11.78 -17.96
C PRO A 211 -13.85 11.64 -18.07
N GLN A 212 -14.48 10.75 -17.33
CA GLN A 212 -15.92 10.49 -17.37
C GLN A 212 -16.70 11.25 -16.30
N VAL A 213 -16.02 11.89 -15.36
CA VAL A 213 -16.61 12.54 -14.17
C VAL A 213 -16.11 13.96 -13.99
N GLU A 214 -16.76 14.73 -13.14
CA GLU A 214 -16.43 16.14 -12.88
C GLU A 214 -15.65 16.33 -11.57
N VAL A 215 -15.61 15.28 -10.73
CA VAL A 215 -14.86 15.22 -9.48
C VAL A 215 -14.64 13.77 -9.12
N VAL A 216 -13.50 13.44 -8.48
CA VAL A 216 -13.20 12.11 -7.95
C VAL A 216 -13.09 12.16 -6.43
N ILE A 217 -13.78 11.26 -5.74
CA ILE A 217 -13.62 11.02 -4.31
C ILE A 217 -12.78 9.74 -4.15
N VAL A 218 -11.65 9.87 -3.48
CA VAL A 218 -10.73 8.76 -3.18
C VAL A 218 -10.91 8.36 -1.73
N VAL A 219 -11.40 7.15 -1.48
CA VAL A 219 -11.50 6.61 -0.13
C VAL A 219 -10.15 6.05 0.30
N GLY A 220 -9.55 6.62 1.34
CA GLY A 220 -8.24 6.23 1.83
C GLY A 220 -7.68 7.19 2.88
N SER A 221 -6.67 6.74 3.61
CA SER A 221 -6.02 7.54 4.65
C SER A 221 -4.86 8.38 4.12
N PRO A 222 -4.60 9.57 4.70
CA PRO A 222 -3.57 10.51 4.22
C PRO A 222 -2.16 9.93 4.17
N ASN A 223 -1.83 8.97 5.05
CA ASN A 223 -0.54 8.28 5.07
C ASN A 223 -0.44 7.09 4.11
N SER A 224 -1.52 6.78 3.38
CA SER A 224 -1.51 5.72 2.36
C SER A 224 -0.90 6.21 1.05
N SER A 225 0.30 5.76 0.72
CA SER A 225 0.96 6.07 -0.57
C SER A 225 0.07 5.71 -1.75
N ASN A 226 -0.51 4.50 -1.78
CA ASN A 226 -1.41 4.10 -2.86
C ASN A 226 -2.60 5.07 -3.03
N SER A 227 -3.28 5.44 -1.94
CA SER A 227 -4.44 6.35 -2.00
C SER A 227 -4.06 7.74 -2.51
N ASN A 228 -2.91 8.28 -2.08
CA ASN A 228 -2.41 9.56 -2.58
C ASN A 228 -2.14 9.53 -4.08
N ARG A 229 -1.55 8.42 -4.57
CA ARG A 229 -1.30 8.26 -6.03
C ARG A 229 -2.59 8.28 -6.84
N LEU A 230 -3.68 7.69 -6.34
CA LEU A 230 -4.97 7.73 -7.06
C LEU A 230 -5.52 9.15 -7.18
N ARG A 231 -5.41 9.95 -6.11
CA ARG A 231 -5.81 11.36 -6.13
C ARG A 231 -4.97 12.12 -7.17
N GLU A 232 -3.65 11.97 -7.12
CA GLU A 232 -2.73 12.68 -8.01
C GLU A 232 -2.91 12.28 -9.48
N VAL A 233 -3.22 11.01 -9.77
CA VAL A 233 -3.54 10.57 -11.14
C VAL A 233 -4.77 11.28 -11.66
N ALA A 234 -5.85 11.40 -10.87
CA ALA A 234 -7.04 12.13 -11.29
C ALA A 234 -6.77 13.63 -11.51
N ASP A 235 -6.03 14.26 -10.58
CA ASP A 235 -5.63 15.67 -10.68
C ASP A 235 -4.77 15.93 -11.93
N LYS A 236 -3.79 15.07 -12.23
CA LYS A 236 -2.95 15.13 -13.44
C LYS A 236 -3.77 14.99 -14.73
N MET A 237 -4.88 14.27 -14.70
CA MET A 237 -5.81 14.15 -15.82
C MET A 237 -6.78 15.34 -15.94
N GLY A 238 -6.66 16.35 -15.07
CA GLY A 238 -7.48 17.55 -15.08
C GLY A 238 -8.83 17.40 -14.38
N THR A 239 -9.06 16.31 -13.64
CA THR A 239 -10.29 16.10 -12.86
C THR A 239 -9.99 16.32 -11.38
N PRO A 240 -10.59 17.31 -10.70
CA PRO A 240 -10.39 17.56 -9.29
C PRO A 240 -10.63 16.31 -8.45
N ALA A 241 -9.73 16.02 -7.52
CA ALA A 241 -9.82 14.83 -6.69
C ALA A 241 -9.59 15.12 -5.20
N TYR A 242 -10.44 14.56 -4.37
CA TYR A 242 -10.40 14.72 -2.92
C TYR A 242 -10.30 13.37 -2.22
N MET A 243 -9.42 13.28 -1.23
CA MET A 243 -9.27 12.06 -0.44
C MET A 243 -10.00 12.19 0.89
N VAL A 244 -10.71 11.14 1.28
CA VAL A 244 -11.47 11.07 2.53
C VAL A 244 -11.21 9.77 3.27
N ASP A 245 -10.95 9.84 4.58
CA ASP A 245 -10.87 8.68 5.46
C ASP A 245 -12.23 8.04 5.73
N ASN A 246 -13.29 8.85 5.67
CA ASN A 246 -14.65 8.42 5.97
C ASN A 246 -15.67 9.36 5.32
N ALA A 247 -16.92 8.95 5.32
CA ALA A 247 -18.01 9.68 4.67
C ALA A 247 -18.28 11.08 5.26
N ALA A 248 -17.98 11.31 6.55
CA ALA A 248 -18.21 12.60 7.19
C ALA A 248 -17.22 13.68 6.73
N ALA A 249 -16.06 13.27 6.18
CA ALA A 249 -15.06 14.18 5.64
C ALA A 249 -15.42 14.76 4.25
N ILE A 250 -16.51 14.32 3.63
CA ILE A 250 -16.97 14.86 2.35
C ILE A 250 -17.50 16.27 2.55
N ASP A 251 -16.83 17.26 1.93
CA ASP A 251 -17.36 18.61 1.85
C ASP A 251 -18.43 18.67 0.73
N PRO A 252 -19.69 19.02 1.04
CA PRO A 252 -20.75 19.17 0.04
C PRO A 252 -20.38 20.11 -1.11
N ALA A 253 -19.52 21.11 -0.87
CA ALA A 253 -19.09 22.05 -1.90
C ALA A 253 -18.30 21.39 -3.04
N TRP A 254 -17.64 20.25 -2.80
CA TRP A 254 -16.90 19.53 -3.84
C TRP A 254 -17.80 18.94 -4.92
N ILE A 255 -19.03 18.61 -4.54
CA ILE A 255 -20.00 17.91 -5.40
C ILE A 255 -21.17 18.78 -5.82
N ASP A 256 -21.25 20.01 -5.29
CA ASP A 256 -22.34 20.93 -5.62
C ASP A 256 -22.37 21.21 -7.13
N GLY A 257 -23.54 21.07 -7.75
CA GLY A 257 -23.76 21.24 -9.19
C GLY A 257 -23.13 20.16 -10.09
N LYS A 258 -22.43 19.16 -9.56
CA LYS A 258 -21.80 18.09 -10.34
C LYS A 258 -22.81 17.03 -10.74
N LYS A 259 -22.79 16.62 -12.01
CA LYS A 259 -23.69 15.60 -12.55
C LYS A 259 -23.11 14.18 -12.45
N ARG A 260 -21.80 14.07 -12.54
CA ARG A 260 -21.09 12.79 -12.44
C ARG A 260 -19.97 12.88 -11.43
N ILE A 261 -20.03 12.02 -10.43
CA ILE A 261 -19.07 11.94 -9.32
C ILE A 261 -18.37 10.59 -9.41
N GLY A 262 -17.06 10.59 -9.51
CA GLY A 262 -16.24 9.40 -9.48
C GLY A 262 -15.95 8.98 -8.03
N VAL A 263 -15.98 7.68 -7.76
CA VAL A 263 -15.53 7.12 -6.48
C VAL A 263 -14.52 6.00 -6.75
N THR A 264 -13.39 6.08 -6.08
CA THR A 264 -12.38 5.03 -6.04
C THR A 264 -11.91 4.81 -4.61
N ALA A 265 -11.10 3.78 -4.37
CA ALA A 265 -10.57 3.48 -3.05
C ALA A 265 -9.15 2.90 -3.16
N GLY A 266 -8.27 3.34 -2.27
CA GLY A 266 -6.94 2.79 -2.17
C GLY A 266 -6.92 1.32 -1.73
N ALA A 267 -5.80 0.63 -2.01
CA ALA A 267 -5.64 -0.80 -1.75
C ALA A 267 -5.75 -1.21 -0.26
N SER A 268 -5.74 -0.25 0.66
CA SER A 268 -5.91 -0.46 2.10
C SER A 268 -7.27 0.01 2.65
N ALA A 269 -8.20 0.48 1.78
CA ALA A 269 -9.51 0.95 2.19
C ALA A 269 -10.57 -0.18 2.05
N PRO A 270 -11.27 -0.55 3.13
CA PRO A 270 -12.29 -1.59 3.10
C PRO A 270 -13.55 -1.11 2.38
N GLU A 271 -14.29 -2.04 1.76
CA GLU A 271 -15.51 -1.73 1.00
C GLU A 271 -16.60 -1.09 1.87
N VAL A 272 -16.63 -1.35 3.18
CA VAL A 272 -17.57 -0.71 4.11
C VAL A 272 -17.42 0.82 4.13
N LEU A 273 -16.20 1.35 4.00
CA LEU A 273 -15.97 2.79 3.90
C LEU A 273 -16.43 3.34 2.54
N VAL A 274 -16.21 2.58 1.47
CA VAL A 274 -16.69 2.95 0.13
C VAL A 274 -18.21 3.02 0.12
N GLN A 275 -18.88 2.04 0.71
CA GLN A 275 -20.35 2.03 0.81
C GLN A 275 -20.85 3.22 1.62
N ALA A 276 -20.23 3.54 2.76
CA ALA A 276 -20.57 4.72 3.56
C ALA A 276 -20.41 6.04 2.76
N VAL A 277 -19.37 6.15 1.95
CA VAL A 277 -19.17 7.30 1.03
C VAL A 277 -20.27 7.36 -0.01
N ILE A 278 -20.62 6.24 -0.64
CA ILE A 278 -21.73 6.17 -1.61
C ILE A 278 -23.06 6.62 -0.95
N ASP A 279 -23.36 6.13 0.23
CA ASP A 279 -24.59 6.48 0.95
C ASP A 279 -24.63 7.97 1.32
N ARG A 280 -23.48 8.53 1.70
CA ARG A 280 -23.36 9.96 1.96
C ARG A 280 -23.59 10.79 0.68
N LEU A 281 -23.03 10.38 -0.45
CA LEU A 281 -23.24 11.04 -1.74
C LEU A 281 -24.70 10.98 -2.19
N LYS A 282 -25.41 9.86 -1.92
CA LYS A 282 -26.86 9.75 -2.15
C LYS A 282 -27.65 10.71 -1.28
N GLN A 283 -27.31 10.84 0.00
CA GLN A 283 -27.93 11.83 0.91
C GLN A 283 -27.72 13.28 0.41
N LEU A 284 -26.61 13.52 -0.28
CA LEU A 284 -26.29 14.83 -0.87
C LEU A 284 -26.88 15.02 -2.29
N GLY A 285 -27.70 14.07 -2.77
CA GLY A 285 -28.50 14.23 -4.00
C GLY A 285 -28.08 13.34 -5.17
N ALA A 286 -27.14 12.41 -5.00
CA ALA A 286 -26.83 11.46 -6.06
C ALA A 286 -27.95 10.41 -6.21
N ALA A 287 -28.48 10.24 -7.43
CA ALA A 287 -29.66 9.43 -7.68
C ALA A 287 -29.35 7.99 -8.09
N SER A 288 -28.19 7.77 -8.73
CA SER A 288 -27.81 6.44 -9.25
C SER A 288 -26.33 6.13 -8.99
N VAL A 289 -26.02 4.84 -9.00
CA VAL A 289 -24.65 4.33 -8.83
C VAL A 289 -24.41 3.26 -9.90
N ARG A 290 -23.28 3.37 -10.59
CA ARG A 290 -22.86 2.39 -11.60
C ARG A 290 -21.38 2.08 -11.46
N ALA A 291 -21.03 0.80 -11.42
CA ALA A 291 -19.64 0.37 -11.53
C ALA A 291 -19.18 0.42 -12.99
N LEU A 292 -17.96 0.89 -13.21
CA LEU A 292 -17.31 0.83 -14.51
C LEU A 292 -16.76 -0.59 -14.73
N GLU A 293 -16.53 -0.93 -15.99
CA GLU A 293 -15.77 -2.14 -16.32
C GLU A 293 -14.32 -1.99 -15.88
N GLY A 294 -13.71 -3.10 -15.46
CA GLY A 294 -12.34 -3.12 -14.98
C GLY A 294 -11.77 -4.54 -14.93
N VAL A 295 -10.50 -4.62 -14.52
CA VAL A 295 -9.79 -5.90 -14.42
C VAL A 295 -10.23 -6.65 -13.17
N GLU A 296 -10.56 -7.95 -13.34
CA GLU A 296 -10.76 -8.85 -12.19
C GLU A 296 -9.41 -9.27 -11.60
N GLU A 297 -9.29 -9.14 -10.29
CA GLU A 297 -8.10 -9.53 -9.55
C GLU A 297 -8.31 -10.90 -8.88
N ASN A 298 -7.68 -11.92 -9.42
CA ASN A 298 -7.76 -13.31 -8.92
C ASN A 298 -6.45 -13.71 -8.21
N VAL A 299 -5.91 -12.82 -7.39
CA VAL A 299 -4.66 -13.03 -6.64
C VAL A 299 -4.97 -13.43 -5.22
N THR A 300 -4.33 -14.49 -4.73
CA THR A 300 -4.37 -14.91 -3.34
C THR A 300 -2.96 -15.20 -2.84
N PHE A 301 -2.71 -14.97 -1.56
CA PHE A 301 -1.42 -15.27 -0.94
C PHE A 301 -1.61 -16.23 0.24
N PRO A 302 -0.72 -17.22 0.39
CA PRO A 302 -0.80 -18.16 1.52
C PRO A 302 -0.49 -17.45 2.85
N LEU A 303 -1.11 -17.96 3.90
CA LEU A 303 -0.80 -17.54 5.26
C LEU A 303 0.57 -18.10 5.70
N PRO A 304 1.24 -17.46 6.68
CA PRO A 304 2.45 -18.01 7.27
C PRO A 304 2.12 -19.32 8.04
N LYS A 305 3.10 -20.21 8.06
CA LYS A 305 2.99 -21.46 8.84
C LYS A 305 2.60 -21.17 10.30
N GLY A 306 1.72 -22.00 10.84
CA GLY A 306 1.23 -21.88 12.21
C GLY A 306 -0.08 -21.11 12.37
N LEU A 307 -0.60 -20.49 11.30
CA LEU A 307 -1.92 -19.83 11.27
C LEU A 307 -2.91 -20.51 10.32
N ASP A 308 -2.53 -21.54 9.62
CA ASP A 308 -3.28 -22.21 8.53
C ASP A 308 -4.49 -23.02 9.05
N GLY A 309 -4.49 -23.43 10.33
CA GLY A 309 -5.52 -24.26 10.94
C GLY A 309 -6.70 -23.52 11.58
N VAL A 310 -6.67 -22.21 11.64
CA VAL A 310 -7.69 -21.41 12.31
C VAL A 310 -8.81 -21.05 11.31
N ARG A 311 -10.06 -21.46 11.60
CA ARG A 311 -11.22 -21.06 10.76
C ARG A 311 -11.41 -19.55 10.78
N GLN A 312 -11.56 -18.97 9.59
CA GLN A 312 -12.00 -17.58 9.44
C GLN A 312 -13.30 -17.32 10.22
N VAL A 313 -13.28 -16.31 11.08
CA VAL A 313 -14.50 -15.63 11.48
C VAL A 313 -14.81 -14.69 10.32
N ALA A 314 -15.71 -15.11 9.44
CA ALA A 314 -16.12 -14.31 8.30
C ALA A 314 -16.62 -12.93 8.77
N PHE A 315 -16.08 -11.86 8.20
CA PHE A 315 -16.74 -10.55 8.20
C PHE A 315 -18.08 -10.73 7.49
N LYS A 316 -19.14 -11.03 8.24
CA LYS A 316 -20.50 -10.83 7.74
C LYS A 316 -20.78 -9.34 7.88
N ALA A 317 -20.88 -8.67 6.76
CA ALA A 317 -21.67 -7.47 6.68
C ALA A 317 -23.09 -7.90 7.10
N GLU A 318 -23.48 -7.52 8.32
CA GLU A 318 -24.90 -7.55 8.67
C GLU A 318 -25.59 -6.47 7.84
N GLY A 319 -26.63 -6.90 7.10
CA GLY A 319 -27.36 -6.14 6.11
C GLY A 319 -28.23 -4.99 6.66
#